data_4c4e33a603e7bf7021fcb5dd95e63251
#
_entry.id   4c4e33a603e7bf7021fcb5dd95e63251
#
_cell.length_a   1.000
_cell.length_b   1.000
_cell.length_c   1.000
_cell.angle_alpha   90.00
_cell.angle_beta   90.00
_cell.angle_gamma   90.00
#
_symmetry.space_group_name_H-M   'P 1'
#
loop_
_entity.id
_entity.type
_entity.pdbx_description
1 polymer ?
#
loop_
_entity_poly.entity_id
_entity_poly.type
_entity_poly.pdbx_seq_one_letter_code
_entity_poly.pdbx_strand_id
1 'polypeptide(L)'
;MLPSRSSLPVANIHASCVAAGSRGILLLGPSGRGKSDLALRLIDRGARLVADDRCDVWSDRGRLWCRPPAELAGKMEVRGIGIVEQPWTAPVPIALAVRLAERYERMPPANQVETVAGQTLPAVTLSAFEASAPVKILLALDRLEAAA
;
A
#
# COMPACT_ATOMS: atom_id res chain seq x y z
N MET A 1 -13.35 14.16 -9.07
CA MET A 1 -12.37 15.28 -8.94
C MET A 1 -11.31 14.94 -7.91
N LEU A 2 -10.06 15.25 -8.22
CA LEU A 2 -8.96 15.01 -7.30
C LEU A 2 -9.00 16.02 -6.15
N PRO A 3 -8.59 15.60 -4.94
CA PRO A 3 -8.58 16.51 -3.80
C PRO A 3 -7.55 17.63 -3.97
N SER A 4 -7.88 18.79 -3.39
CA SER A 4 -6.96 19.92 -3.36
C SER A 4 -5.99 19.73 -2.19
N ARG A 5 -4.71 19.60 -2.50
CA ARG A 5 -3.69 19.36 -1.49
C ARG A 5 -3.46 20.55 -0.55
N SER A 6 -3.67 21.76 -1.05
CA SER A 6 -3.40 22.97 -0.26
C SER A 6 -4.38 23.19 0.88
N SER A 7 -5.54 22.51 0.86
CA SER A 7 -6.58 22.65 1.86
C SER A 7 -6.72 21.45 2.79
N LEU A 8 -5.91 20.40 2.62
CA LEU A 8 -6.03 19.15 3.36
C LEU A 8 -4.77 18.86 4.17
N PRO A 9 -4.91 18.38 5.42
CA PRO A 9 -3.76 17.88 6.16
C PRO A 9 -3.14 16.67 5.45
N VAL A 10 -1.84 16.70 5.24
CA VAL A 10 -1.09 15.62 4.62
C VAL A 10 -0.10 15.07 5.62
N ALA A 11 -0.12 13.76 5.82
CA ALA A 11 0.84 13.06 6.66
C ALA A 11 1.85 12.32 5.77
N ASN A 12 3.13 12.39 6.15
CA ASN A 12 4.16 11.59 5.50
C ASN A 12 4.40 10.36 6.37
N ILE A 13 4.16 9.18 5.83
CA ILE A 13 4.30 7.93 6.59
C ILE A 13 5.34 7.02 5.95
N HIS A 14 5.94 6.16 6.78
CA HIS A 14 6.91 5.18 6.33
C HIS A 14 6.17 3.94 5.85
N ALA A 15 5.86 3.89 4.58
CA ALA A 15 5.07 2.84 3.96
C ALA A 15 5.41 2.74 2.48
N SER A 16 5.02 1.62 1.87
CA SER A 16 5.06 1.47 0.40
C SER A 16 3.64 1.28 -0.10
N CYS A 17 3.38 1.70 -1.33
CA CYS A 17 2.05 1.63 -1.92
C CYS A 17 2.13 1.22 -3.38
N VAL A 18 1.27 0.29 -3.77
CA VAL A 18 1.06 -0.09 -5.16
C VAL A 18 -0.42 0.01 -5.48
N ALA A 19 -0.75 0.09 -6.76
CA ALA A 19 -2.14 0.13 -7.21
C ALA A 19 -2.45 -1.09 -8.08
N ALA A 20 -3.52 -1.79 -7.75
CA ALA A 20 -4.10 -2.84 -8.59
C ALA A 20 -5.30 -2.19 -9.30
N GLY A 21 -5.09 -1.80 -10.57
CA GLY A 21 -6.04 -0.94 -11.25
C GLY A 21 -6.10 0.42 -10.56
N SER A 22 -7.29 0.84 -10.15
CA SER A 22 -7.50 2.11 -9.43
C SER A 22 -7.48 1.96 -7.91
N ARG A 23 -7.23 0.74 -7.39
CA ARG A 23 -7.30 0.46 -5.96
C ARG A 23 -5.90 0.42 -5.36
N GLY A 24 -5.62 1.30 -4.41
CA GLY A 24 -4.35 1.34 -3.72
C GLY A 24 -4.23 0.28 -2.63
N ILE A 25 -3.05 -0.28 -2.51
CA ILE A 25 -2.68 -1.25 -1.47
C ILE A 25 -1.53 -0.63 -0.68
N LEU A 26 -1.77 -0.35 0.59
CA LEU A 26 -0.79 0.29 1.47
C LEU A 26 -0.08 -0.76 2.31
N LEU A 27 1.23 -0.86 2.14
CA LEU A 27 2.06 -1.84 2.86
C LEU A 27 2.69 -1.15 4.08
N LEU A 28 2.32 -1.62 5.26
CA LEU A 28 2.70 -1.03 6.55
C LEU A 28 3.58 -2.01 7.33
N GLY A 29 4.51 -1.47 8.07
CA GLY A 29 5.37 -2.26 8.94
C GLY A 29 6.69 -1.56 9.18
N PRO A 30 7.44 -1.96 10.21
CA PRO A 30 8.75 -1.40 10.46
C PRO A 30 9.74 -1.75 9.37
N SER A 31 10.87 -1.04 9.32
CA SER A 31 11.97 -1.35 8.41
C SER A 31 12.40 -2.81 8.59
N GLY A 32 12.76 -3.46 7.49
CA GLY A 32 13.17 -4.87 7.51
C GLY A 32 12.04 -5.87 7.41
N ARG A 33 10.79 -5.42 7.25
CA ARG A 33 9.65 -6.31 7.06
C ARG A 33 9.36 -6.65 5.61
N GLY A 34 10.18 -6.17 4.68
CA GLY A 34 10.08 -6.54 3.26
C GLY A 34 9.07 -5.76 2.44
N LYS A 35 8.74 -4.52 2.83
CA LYS A 35 7.76 -3.69 2.11
C LYS A 35 8.12 -3.51 0.64
N SER A 36 9.34 -3.05 0.37
CA SER A 36 9.77 -2.77 -1.01
C SER A 36 9.84 -4.03 -1.86
N ASP A 37 10.35 -5.12 -1.30
CA ASP A 37 10.40 -6.38 -2.03
C ASP A 37 9.00 -6.91 -2.35
N LEU A 38 8.07 -6.79 -1.41
CA LEU A 38 6.68 -7.19 -1.65
C LEU A 38 6.03 -6.31 -2.70
N ALA A 39 6.28 -5.00 -2.65
CA ALA A 39 5.80 -4.08 -3.68
C ALA A 39 6.31 -4.51 -5.06
N LEU A 40 7.59 -4.85 -5.16
CA LEU A 40 8.19 -5.33 -6.42
C LEU A 40 7.49 -6.58 -6.94
N ARG A 41 7.20 -7.55 -6.06
CA ARG A 41 6.49 -8.78 -6.45
C ARG A 41 5.05 -8.51 -6.89
N LEU A 42 4.38 -7.53 -6.26
CA LEU A 42 3.05 -7.11 -6.70
C LEU A 42 3.09 -6.42 -8.07
N ILE A 43 4.12 -5.59 -8.30
CA ILE A 43 4.32 -4.95 -9.60
C ILE A 43 4.54 -6.00 -10.69
N ASP A 44 5.31 -7.03 -10.39
CA ASP A 44 5.54 -8.14 -11.31
C ASP A 44 4.23 -8.86 -11.69
N ARG A 45 3.24 -8.81 -10.83
CA ARG A 45 1.92 -9.40 -11.06
C ARG A 45 0.91 -8.42 -11.67
N GLY A 46 1.36 -7.27 -12.12
CA GLY A 46 0.52 -6.33 -12.85
C GLY A 46 0.11 -5.08 -12.06
N ALA A 47 0.49 -4.97 -10.80
CA ALA A 47 0.26 -3.73 -10.06
C ALA A 47 1.21 -2.64 -10.54
N ARG A 48 0.89 -1.39 -10.23
CA ARG A 48 1.73 -0.25 -10.59
C ARG A 48 2.24 0.42 -9.32
N LEU A 49 3.48 0.90 -9.35
CA LEU A 49 4.05 1.62 -8.22
C LEU A 49 3.26 2.90 -7.95
N VAL A 50 2.98 3.18 -6.69
CA VAL A 50 2.48 4.49 -6.25
C VAL A 50 3.61 5.20 -5.50
N ALA A 51 4.14 4.59 -4.45
CA ALA A 51 5.23 5.17 -3.68
C ALA A 51 6.02 4.08 -2.96
N ASP A 52 7.31 4.26 -2.82
CA ASP A 52 8.19 3.33 -2.10
C ASP A 52 8.81 4.02 -0.90
N ASP A 53 8.78 3.35 0.25
CA ASP A 53 9.39 3.77 1.51
C ASP A 53 8.73 4.97 2.20
N ARG A 54 8.24 5.93 1.45
CA ARG A 54 7.54 7.11 1.98
C ARG A 54 6.30 7.39 1.17
N CYS A 55 5.20 7.60 1.87
CA CYS A 55 3.92 7.94 1.27
C CYS A 55 3.40 9.22 1.88
N ASP A 56 2.95 10.13 1.05
CA ASP A 56 2.12 11.26 1.50
C ASP A 56 0.67 10.80 1.42
N VAL A 57 -0.02 10.84 2.56
CA VAL A 57 -1.40 10.39 2.65
C VAL A 57 -2.30 11.47 3.23
N TRP A 58 -3.55 11.52 2.82
CA TRP A 58 -4.54 12.45 3.34
C TRP A 58 -5.92 11.84 3.22
N SER A 59 -6.82 12.29 4.10
CA SER A 59 -8.22 11.88 4.07
C SER A 59 -9.04 12.91 3.32
N ASP A 60 -9.85 12.47 2.39
CA ASP A 60 -10.76 13.35 1.66
C ASP A 60 -11.99 12.58 1.21
N ARG A 61 -13.17 13.11 1.53
CA ARG A 61 -14.46 12.53 1.14
C ARG A 61 -14.62 11.07 1.57
N GLY A 62 -14.17 10.76 2.79
CA GLY A 62 -14.28 9.41 3.36
C GLY A 62 -13.31 8.40 2.81
N ARG A 63 -12.29 8.83 2.07
CA ARG A 63 -11.27 7.96 1.52
C ARG A 63 -9.89 8.43 1.92
N LEU A 64 -8.96 7.49 2.07
CA LEU A 64 -7.55 7.80 2.24
C LEU A 64 -6.89 7.81 0.86
N TRP A 65 -6.18 8.89 0.55
CA TRP A 65 -5.46 9.07 -0.70
C TRP A 65 -3.97 8.97 -0.46
N CYS A 66 -3.24 8.51 -1.46
CA CYS A 66 -1.79 8.32 -1.37
C CYS A 66 -1.09 8.80 -2.64
N ARG A 67 0.07 9.43 -2.45
CA ARG A 67 0.99 9.78 -3.54
C ARG A 67 2.41 9.72 -3.01
N PRO A 68 3.42 9.66 -3.88
CA PRO A 68 4.81 9.74 -3.42
C PRO A 68 5.18 11.19 -3.08
N PRO A 69 6.15 11.40 -2.18
CA PRO A 69 6.85 12.69 -2.14
C PRO A 69 7.45 12.99 -3.51
N ALA A 70 7.43 14.26 -3.92
CA ALA A 70 7.79 14.64 -5.28
C ALA A 70 9.19 14.14 -5.70
N GLU A 71 10.17 14.24 -4.82
CA GLU A 71 11.54 13.83 -5.12
C GLU A 71 11.75 12.33 -5.20
N LEU A 72 10.78 11.52 -4.70
CA LEU A 72 10.85 10.06 -4.72
C LEU A 72 9.95 9.44 -5.78
N ALA A 73 9.21 10.25 -6.52
CA ALA A 73 8.23 9.74 -7.49
C ALA A 73 8.89 8.83 -8.53
N GLY A 74 8.30 7.65 -8.73
CA GLY A 74 8.78 6.67 -9.69
C GLY A 74 10.05 5.93 -9.31
N LYS A 75 10.61 6.19 -8.14
CA LYS A 75 11.87 5.58 -7.69
C LYS A 75 11.61 4.47 -6.70
N MET A 76 12.37 3.40 -6.82
CA MET A 76 12.25 2.23 -5.97
C MET A 76 13.63 1.67 -5.66
N GLU A 77 13.91 1.42 -4.38
CA GLU A 77 15.14 0.76 -3.99
C GLU A 77 14.98 -0.74 -4.14
N VAL A 78 15.77 -1.34 -5.01
CA VAL A 78 15.78 -2.79 -5.24
C VAL A 78 17.10 -3.34 -4.74
N ARG A 79 17.06 -4.14 -3.68
CA ARG A 79 18.25 -4.72 -3.09
C ARG A 79 19.03 -5.54 -4.10
N GLY A 80 20.33 -5.31 -4.16
CA GLY A 80 21.21 -5.98 -5.10
C GLY A 80 21.31 -5.30 -6.46
N ILE A 81 20.44 -4.33 -6.73
CA ILE A 81 20.44 -3.61 -8.01
C ILE A 81 20.66 -2.11 -7.81
N GLY A 82 19.98 -1.52 -6.82
CA GLY A 82 20.08 -0.09 -6.54
C GLY A 82 18.73 0.62 -6.74
N ILE A 83 18.78 1.91 -6.96
CA ILE A 83 17.58 2.71 -7.23
C ILE A 83 17.19 2.53 -8.68
N VAL A 84 15.97 2.06 -8.91
CA VAL A 84 15.43 1.89 -10.26
C VAL A 84 14.20 2.78 -10.44
N GLU A 85 13.96 3.20 -11.66
CA GLU A 85 12.76 3.92 -12.01
C GLU A 85 11.70 2.93 -12.50
N GLN A 86 10.47 3.12 -12.05
CA GLN A 86 9.34 2.29 -12.41
C GLN A 86 8.22 3.16 -12.97
N PRO A 87 7.41 2.64 -13.89
CA PRO A 87 6.14 3.29 -14.22
C PRO A 87 5.31 3.43 -12.94
N TRP A 88 4.73 4.60 -12.73
CA TRP A 88 4.01 4.89 -11.49
C TRP A 88 2.73 5.65 -11.74
N THR A 89 1.85 5.64 -10.75
CA THR A 89 0.57 6.34 -10.81
C THR A 89 0.28 6.97 -9.45
N ALA A 90 -0.31 8.16 -9.45
CA ALA A 90 -0.75 8.86 -8.25
C ALA A 90 -1.61 10.06 -8.65
N PRO A 91 -2.51 10.55 -7.76
CA PRO A 91 -2.83 9.92 -6.48
C PRO A 91 -3.77 8.73 -6.66
N VAL A 92 -3.81 7.85 -5.68
CA VAL A 92 -4.75 6.72 -5.67
C VAL A 92 -5.48 6.65 -4.34
N PRO A 93 -6.76 6.21 -4.33
CA PRO A 93 -7.44 5.92 -3.08
C PRO A 93 -6.98 4.54 -2.58
N ILE A 94 -6.79 4.43 -1.27
CA ILE A 94 -6.38 3.18 -0.64
C ILE A 94 -7.60 2.31 -0.39
N ALA A 95 -7.58 1.10 -0.90
CA ALA A 95 -8.65 0.12 -0.69
C ALA A 95 -8.31 -0.88 0.40
N LEU A 96 -7.04 -1.18 0.62
CA LEU A 96 -6.60 -2.21 1.56
C LEU A 96 -5.29 -1.79 2.23
N ALA A 97 -5.23 -1.94 3.55
CA ALA A 97 -3.98 -1.83 4.30
C ALA A 97 -3.46 -3.22 4.61
N VAL A 98 -2.17 -3.45 4.39
CA VAL A 98 -1.51 -4.72 4.72
C VAL A 98 -0.49 -4.45 5.81
N ARG A 99 -0.71 -5.05 6.98
CA ARG A 99 0.22 -4.96 8.09
C ARG A 99 1.20 -6.12 7.98
N LEU A 100 2.48 -5.80 7.81
CA LEU A 100 3.51 -6.81 7.68
C LEU A 100 4.09 -7.16 9.05
N ALA A 101 4.05 -8.45 9.39
CA ALA A 101 4.48 -8.97 10.68
C ALA A 101 5.18 -10.30 10.48
N GLU A 102 5.96 -10.71 11.48
CA GLU A 102 6.59 -12.05 11.43
C GLU A 102 5.57 -13.15 11.66
N ARG A 103 4.57 -12.87 12.50
CA ARG A 103 3.54 -13.84 12.87
C ARG A 103 2.17 -13.23 12.68
N TYR A 104 1.22 -14.04 12.30
CA TYR A 104 -0.16 -13.62 12.11
C TYR A 104 -1.08 -14.81 12.36
N GLU A 105 -2.35 -14.52 12.58
CA GLU A 105 -3.34 -15.56 12.84
C GLU A 105 -3.63 -16.34 11.57
N ARG A 106 -3.67 -17.65 11.71
CA ARG A 106 -3.97 -18.55 10.59
C ARG A 106 -5.38 -18.31 10.04
N MET A 107 -6.34 -18.09 10.93
CA MET A 107 -7.73 -17.81 10.60
C MET A 107 -8.12 -16.52 11.32
N PRO A 108 -7.82 -15.36 10.71
CA PRO A 108 -8.09 -14.10 11.39
C PRO A 108 -9.58 -13.81 11.50
N PRO A 109 -9.98 -12.98 12.47
CA PRO A 109 -11.36 -12.52 12.53
C PRO A 109 -11.71 -11.74 11.27
N ALA A 110 -12.98 -11.80 10.88
CA ALA A 110 -13.49 -11.01 9.77
C ALA A 110 -13.45 -9.52 10.14
N ASN A 111 -13.37 -8.67 9.11
CA ASN A 111 -13.48 -7.21 9.26
C ASN A 111 -12.34 -6.58 10.07
N GLN A 112 -11.11 -7.08 9.92
CA GLN A 112 -9.96 -6.40 10.47
C GLN A 112 -9.81 -5.02 9.81
N VAL A 113 -9.42 -4.03 10.61
CA VAL A 113 -9.25 -2.66 10.13
C VAL A 113 -7.93 -2.07 10.63
N GLU A 114 -7.48 -1.05 9.94
CA GLU A 114 -6.33 -0.24 10.30
C GLU A 114 -6.72 1.21 10.15
N THR A 115 -6.34 2.07 11.10
CA THR A 115 -6.58 3.50 11.00
C THR A 115 -5.29 4.21 10.60
N VAL A 116 -5.34 4.95 9.51
CA VAL A 116 -4.19 5.69 8.98
C VAL A 116 -4.66 7.11 8.67
N ALA A 117 -3.98 8.11 9.22
CA ALA A 117 -4.29 9.53 9.00
C ALA A 117 -5.78 9.83 9.21
N GLY A 118 -6.36 9.24 10.26
CA GLY A 118 -7.76 9.47 10.63
C GLY A 118 -8.78 8.67 9.82
N GLN A 119 -8.35 7.88 8.86
CA GLN A 119 -9.24 7.08 8.01
C GLN A 119 -9.10 5.60 8.36
N THR A 120 -10.23 4.92 8.57
CA THR A 120 -10.25 3.49 8.86
C THR A 120 -10.36 2.70 7.55
N LEU A 121 -9.48 1.72 7.39
CA LEU A 121 -9.36 0.93 6.17
C LEU A 121 -9.53 -0.56 6.48
N PRO A 122 -10.09 -1.33 5.54
CA PRO A 122 -9.97 -2.79 5.63
C PRO A 122 -8.49 -3.19 5.70
N ALA A 123 -8.17 -4.19 6.50
CA ALA A 123 -6.78 -4.59 6.71
C ALA A 123 -6.61 -6.10 6.77
N VAL A 124 -5.42 -6.56 6.37
CA VAL A 124 -4.96 -7.93 6.59
C VAL A 124 -3.56 -7.89 7.19
N THR A 125 -3.20 -8.94 7.92
CA THR A 125 -1.85 -9.08 8.50
C THR A 125 -1.19 -10.29 7.89
N LEU A 126 -0.02 -10.11 7.32
CA LEU A 126 0.73 -11.15 6.60
C LEU A 126 2.22 -11.02 6.86
N SER A 127 2.98 -12.09 6.54
CA SER A 127 4.43 -12.00 6.41
C SER A 127 4.80 -11.73 4.95
N ALA A 128 5.58 -10.68 4.72
CA ALA A 128 6.04 -10.33 3.37
C ALA A 128 6.96 -11.38 2.77
N PHE A 129 7.59 -12.19 3.60
CA PHE A 129 8.62 -13.13 3.16
C PHE A 129 8.06 -14.45 2.61
N GLU A 130 6.76 -14.66 2.74
CA GLU A 130 6.13 -15.83 2.14
C GLU A 130 5.97 -15.66 0.63
N ALA A 131 6.24 -16.73 -0.12
CA ALA A 131 6.08 -16.70 -1.57
C ALA A 131 4.65 -16.36 -1.98
N SER A 132 3.66 -16.76 -1.19
CA SER A 132 2.25 -16.53 -1.47
C SER A 132 1.75 -15.13 -1.06
N ALA A 133 2.59 -14.31 -0.43
CA ALA A 133 2.15 -13.00 0.07
C ALA A 133 1.45 -12.15 -1.00
N PRO A 134 2.01 -11.97 -2.22
CA PRO A 134 1.30 -11.16 -3.22
C PRO A 134 -0.03 -11.77 -3.64
N VAL A 135 -0.11 -13.08 -3.76
CA VAL A 135 -1.37 -13.75 -4.11
C VAL A 135 -2.42 -13.54 -3.02
N LYS A 136 -2.02 -13.67 -1.75
CA LYS A 136 -2.92 -13.47 -0.62
C LYS A 136 -3.47 -12.05 -0.58
N ILE A 137 -2.64 -11.07 -0.88
CA ILE A 137 -3.07 -9.67 -0.93
C ILE A 137 -4.12 -9.46 -2.02
N LEU A 138 -3.87 -9.98 -3.22
CA LEU A 138 -4.81 -9.83 -4.31
C LEU A 138 -6.12 -10.56 -4.04
N LEU A 139 -6.08 -11.72 -3.38
CA LEU A 139 -7.29 -12.42 -2.94
C LEU A 139 -8.07 -11.60 -1.91
N ALA A 140 -7.37 -10.98 -0.96
CA ALA A 140 -8.01 -10.14 0.04
C ALA A 140 -8.69 -8.94 -0.61
N LEU A 141 -8.04 -8.32 -1.59
CA LEU A 141 -8.58 -7.19 -2.32
C LEU A 141 -9.84 -7.59 -3.10
N ASP A 142 -9.81 -8.74 -3.76
CA ASP A 142 -10.96 -9.25 -4.51
C ASP A 142 -12.16 -9.56 -3.61
N ARG A 143 -11.91 -10.04 -2.40
CA ARG A 143 -12.98 -10.31 -1.43
C ARG A 143 -13.69 -9.02 -0.99
N LEU A 144 -12.99 -7.91 -0.89
CA LEU A 144 -13.60 -6.62 -0.57
C LEU A 144 -14.59 -6.21 -1.65
N GLU A 145 -14.23 -6.40 -2.90
CA GLU A 145 -15.08 -6.06 -4.02
C GLU A 145 -16.33 -6.94 -4.05
N ALA A 146 -16.18 -8.24 -3.80
CA ALA A 146 -17.29 -9.17 -3.76
C ALA A 146 -18.26 -8.90 -2.60
N ALA A 147 -17.77 -8.31 -1.50
CA ALA A 147 -18.59 -7.99 -0.34
C ALA A 147 -19.29 -6.63 -0.43
N ALA A 148 -18.90 -5.83 -1.40
CA ALA A 148 -19.43 -4.46 -1.55
C ALA A 148 -20.87 -4.43 -2.06
#